data_fc9e593df1e428576bb831c8bc2c74c5
#
_entry.id   fc9e593df1e428576bb831c8bc2c74c5
#
_cell.length_a   1.000
_cell.length_b   1.000
_cell.length_c   1.000
_cell.angle_alpha   90.00
_cell.angle_beta   90.00
_cell.angle_gamma   90.00
#
_symmetry.space_group_name_H-M   'P 1'
#
loop_
_entity.id
_entity.type
_entity.pdbx_description
1 polymer ?
#
loop_
_entity_poly.entity_id
_entity_poly.type
_entity_poly.pdbx_seq_one_letter_code
_entity_poly.pdbx_strand_id
1 'polypeptide(L)'
;MRRQLILSLLLACTACAPTVANRGNILDPDKLAAITQGTSTRDDVVNKLGSPSHRSAFDENTWYYIGRSTKQYSFLDPKVTDQEIVTIHFDQRGVVSTIEKTGKDAVAEITPAPGETPSFGHETTWLQDLFGNVGHAGLPMGKGQR
;
A
#
# COMPACT_ATOMS: atom_id res chain seq x y z
N MET A 1 -1.48 -47.79 -13.06
CA MET A 1 -2.18 -46.98 -12.03
C MET A 1 -1.19 -46.28 -11.09
N ARG A 2 -0.24 -46.95 -10.41
CA ARG A 2 0.72 -46.31 -9.48
C ARG A 2 1.58 -45.21 -10.12
N ARG A 3 2.05 -45.38 -11.37
CA ARG A 3 2.85 -44.36 -12.09
C ARG A 3 2.06 -43.07 -12.42
N GLN A 4 0.79 -43.21 -12.73
CA GLN A 4 -0.07 -42.05 -13.02
C GLN A 4 -0.43 -41.26 -11.75
N LEU A 5 -0.61 -41.96 -10.62
CA LEU A 5 -0.82 -41.33 -9.31
C LEU A 5 0.39 -40.52 -8.85
N ILE A 6 1.61 -41.03 -9.07
CA ILE A 6 2.85 -40.34 -8.73
C ILE A 6 3.04 -39.10 -9.63
N LEU A 7 2.71 -39.19 -10.92
CA LEU A 7 2.80 -38.08 -11.86
C LEU A 7 1.78 -36.95 -11.52
N SER A 8 0.56 -37.32 -11.12
CA SER A 8 -0.45 -36.37 -10.63
C SER A 8 -0.03 -35.68 -9.36
N LEU A 9 0.61 -36.38 -8.44
CA LEU A 9 1.07 -35.81 -7.17
C LEU A 9 2.24 -34.85 -7.36
N LEU A 10 3.13 -35.12 -8.32
CA LEU A 10 4.23 -34.20 -8.65
C LEU A 10 3.72 -32.87 -9.30
N LEU A 11 2.64 -32.94 -10.08
CA LEU A 11 2.06 -31.73 -10.72
C LEU A 11 1.38 -30.81 -9.72
N ALA A 12 0.92 -31.34 -8.58
CA ALA A 12 0.25 -30.53 -7.54
C ALA A 12 1.22 -29.64 -6.72
N CYS A 13 2.52 -29.90 -6.76
CA CYS A 13 3.52 -29.15 -5.99
C CYS A 13 3.99 -27.84 -6.65
N THR A 14 3.58 -27.53 -7.87
CA THR A 14 4.08 -26.35 -8.62
C THR A 14 3.27 -25.08 -8.43
N ALA A 15 2.23 -25.08 -7.61
CA ALA A 15 1.23 -23.99 -7.54
C ALA A 15 1.56 -22.87 -6.54
N CYS A 16 2.71 -22.86 -5.88
CA CYS A 16 3.05 -21.84 -4.86
C CYS A 16 3.97 -20.74 -5.39
N ALA A 17 3.61 -20.09 -6.50
CA ALA A 17 4.32 -18.90 -6.94
C ALA A 17 3.93 -17.69 -6.07
N PRO A 18 4.91 -16.88 -5.61
CA PRO A 18 4.59 -15.68 -4.86
C PRO A 18 3.96 -14.62 -5.76
N THR A 19 2.99 -13.90 -5.22
CA THR A 19 2.44 -12.72 -5.88
C THR A 19 3.33 -11.52 -5.56
N VAL A 20 3.80 -10.83 -6.61
CA VAL A 20 4.53 -9.56 -6.49
C VAL A 20 3.58 -8.44 -6.82
N ALA A 21 3.47 -7.45 -5.92
CA ALA A 21 2.66 -6.27 -6.13
C ALA A 21 3.52 -5.00 -5.98
N ASN A 22 3.52 -4.19 -7.03
CA ASN A 22 4.16 -2.89 -7.05
C ASN A 22 3.10 -1.83 -6.74
N ARG A 23 3.40 -0.93 -5.82
CA ARG A 23 2.50 0.13 -5.37
C ARG A 23 3.21 1.47 -5.34
N GLY A 24 2.46 2.54 -5.62
CA GLY A 24 2.99 3.88 -5.70
C GLY A 24 3.74 4.14 -7.02
N ASN A 25 4.63 5.11 -7.00
CA ASN A 25 5.40 5.53 -8.16
C ASN A 25 6.83 4.99 -8.07
N ILE A 26 7.05 3.81 -8.62
CA ILE A 26 8.40 3.24 -8.76
C ILE A 26 9.05 3.93 -9.95
N LEU A 27 10.07 4.74 -9.65
CA LEU A 27 10.76 5.49 -10.68
C LEU A 27 11.74 4.62 -11.47
N ASP A 28 11.73 4.81 -12.78
CA ASP A 28 12.73 4.26 -13.66
C ASP A 28 14.06 5.03 -13.46
N PRO A 29 15.18 4.34 -13.15
CA PRO A 29 16.48 4.99 -12.96
C PRO A 29 16.90 5.86 -14.14
N ASP A 30 16.62 5.43 -15.37
CA ASP A 30 16.97 6.18 -16.58
C ASP A 30 16.18 7.49 -16.68
N LYS A 31 14.90 7.48 -16.32
CA LYS A 31 14.09 8.69 -16.28
C LYS A 31 14.52 9.65 -15.19
N LEU A 32 14.91 9.11 -14.02
CA LEU A 32 15.44 9.93 -12.93
C LEU A 32 16.79 10.56 -13.33
N ALA A 33 17.67 9.82 -13.99
CA ALA A 33 18.96 10.34 -14.49
C ALA A 33 18.80 11.44 -15.56
N ALA A 34 17.65 11.47 -16.25
CA ALA A 34 17.34 12.52 -17.22
C ALA A 34 16.94 13.85 -16.56
N ILE A 35 16.75 13.90 -15.24
CA ILE A 35 16.49 15.12 -14.49
C ILE A 35 17.83 15.74 -14.07
N THR A 36 18.08 16.96 -14.52
CA THR A 36 19.34 17.67 -14.24
C THR A 36 19.07 18.75 -13.20
N GLN A 37 19.83 18.73 -12.08
CA GLN A 37 19.81 19.78 -11.07
C GLN A 37 20.26 21.13 -11.68
N GLY A 38 19.61 22.20 -11.27
CA GLY A 38 19.89 23.56 -11.74
C GLY A 38 19.30 23.90 -13.12
N THR A 39 18.69 22.89 -13.83
CA THR A 39 18.18 23.10 -15.21
C THR A 39 16.74 22.63 -15.36
N SER A 40 16.41 21.43 -14.87
CA SER A 40 15.08 20.84 -15.05
C SER A 40 14.04 21.61 -14.23
N THR A 41 12.91 21.93 -14.86
CA THR A 41 11.79 22.63 -14.24
C THR A 41 10.78 21.63 -13.65
N ARG A 42 9.78 22.12 -12.88
CA ARG A 42 8.66 21.29 -12.39
C ARG A 42 7.92 20.58 -13.50
N ASP A 43 7.71 21.26 -14.64
CA ASP A 43 7.02 20.67 -15.80
C ASP A 43 7.86 19.56 -16.43
N ASP A 44 9.18 19.73 -16.51
CA ASP A 44 10.10 18.67 -16.99
C ASP A 44 10.04 17.44 -16.08
N VAL A 45 9.98 17.64 -14.77
CA VAL A 45 9.87 16.56 -13.80
C VAL A 45 8.55 15.82 -13.97
N VAL A 46 7.42 16.53 -14.09
CA VAL A 46 6.11 15.89 -14.33
C VAL A 46 6.08 15.16 -15.67
N ASN A 47 6.63 15.74 -16.72
CA ASN A 47 6.64 15.12 -18.04
C ASN A 47 7.47 13.84 -18.10
N LYS A 48 8.59 13.77 -17.36
CA LYS A 48 9.51 12.63 -17.36
C LYS A 48 9.17 11.58 -16.32
N LEU A 49 8.82 11.98 -15.08
CA LEU A 49 8.57 11.09 -13.96
C LEU A 49 7.07 10.88 -13.66
N GLY A 50 6.21 11.71 -14.24
CA GLY A 50 4.79 11.74 -13.91
C GLY A 50 4.49 12.59 -12.67
N SER A 51 3.24 12.54 -12.22
CA SER A 51 2.81 13.29 -11.02
C SER A 51 3.47 12.73 -9.76
N PRO A 52 3.87 13.60 -8.81
CA PRO A 52 4.43 13.15 -7.54
C PRO A 52 3.39 12.39 -6.71
N SER A 53 3.83 11.44 -5.90
CA SER A 53 2.98 10.72 -4.96
C SER A 53 2.43 11.65 -3.88
N HIS A 54 3.24 12.62 -3.46
CA HIS A 54 2.88 13.61 -2.45
C HIS A 54 3.66 14.92 -2.66
N ARG A 55 3.04 16.04 -2.30
CA ARG A 55 3.69 17.34 -2.18
C ARG A 55 3.72 17.72 -0.71
N SER A 56 4.81 18.29 -0.25
CA SER A 56 4.92 18.70 1.15
C SER A 56 3.83 19.73 1.50
N ALA A 57 3.19 19.54 2.64
CA ALA A 57 2.19 20.48 3.15
C ALA A 57 2.85 21.73 3.79
N PHE A 58 4.13 21.64 4.14
CA PHE A 58 4.87 22.71 4.81
C PHE A 58 5.79 23.47 3.86
N ASP A 59 6.13 22.87 2.73
CA ASP A 59 7.01 23.46 1.72
C ASP A 59 6.56 23.02 0.32
N GLU A 60 5.87 23.90 -0.41
CA GLU A 60 5.37 23.65 -1.76
C GLU A 60 6.48 23.31 -2.78
N ASN A 61 7.73 23.56 -2.41
CA ASN A 61 8.89 23.30 -3.24
C ASN A 61 9.47 21.90 -3.08
N THR A 62 8.86 21.06 -2.23
CA THR A 62 9.33 19.69 -1.98
C THR A 62 8.30 18.67 -2.44
N TRP A 63 8.73 17.79 -3.36
CA TRP A 63 7.92 16.71 -3.93
C TRP A 63 8.49 15.35 -3.59
N TYR A 64 7.59 14.41 -3.29
CA TYR A 64 7.92 13.04 -2.94
C TYR A 64 7.39 12.06 -3.98
N TYR A 65 8.26 11.20 -4.47
CA TYR A 65 7.92 10.03 -5.26
C TYR A 65 8.19 8.79 -4.41
N ILE A 66 7.13 8.05 -4.11
CA ILE A 66 7.19 6.90 -3.20
C ILE A 66 6.79 5.66 -3.96
N GLY A 67 7.72 4.73 -4.08
CA GLY A 67 7.51 3.42 -4.68
C GLY A 67 7.77 2.30 -3.68
N ARG A 68 6.97 1.24 -3.75
CA ARG A 68 7.12 0.06 -2.90
C ARG A 68 6.77 -1.21 -3.64
N SER A 69 7.64 -2.22 -3.54
CA SER A 69 7.39 -3.58 -4.00
C SER A 69 7.14 -4.50 -2.82
N THR A 70 6.11 -5.32 -2.92
CA THR A 70 5.78 -6.32 -1.91
C THR A 70 5.71 -7.70 -2.54
N LYS A 71 6.09 -8.72 -1.79
CA LYS A 71 6.01 -10.12 -2.17
C LYS A 71 5.16 -10.87 -1.15
N GLN A 72 4.15 -11.58 -1.64
CA GLN A 72 3.23 -12.35 -0.81
C GLN A 72 3.24 -13.80 -1.24
N TYR A 73 3.37 -14.71 -0.29
CA TYR A 73 3.24 -16.15 -0.50
C TYR A 73 1.89 -16.62 0.03
N SER A 74 1.01 -17.08 -0.86
CA SER A 74 -0.31 -17.63 -0.51
C SER A 74 -1.08 -16.70 0.44
N PHE A 75 -1.43 -17.18 1.63
CA PHE A 75 -2.21 -16.44 2.66
C PHE A 75 -1.34 -15.71 3.69
N LEU A 76 -0.01 -15.74 3.54
CA LEU A 76 0.90 -15.05 4.46
C LEU A 76 0.87 -13.54 4.22
N ASP A 77 1.26 -12.77 5.25
CA ASP A 77 1.36 -11.33 5.15
C ASP A 77 2.35 -10.89 4.07
N PRO A 78 2.00 -9.84 3.29
CA PRO A 78 2.89 -9.30 2.28
C PRO A 78 4.16 -8.72 2.93
N LYS A 79 5.31 -9.17 2.46
CA LYS A 79 6.61 -8.61 2.89
C LYS A 79 7.08 -7.55 1.91
N VAL A 80 7.54 -6.42 2.43
CA VAL A 80 8.18 -5.37 1.63
C VAL A 80 9.53 -5.89 1.16
N THR A 81 9.68 -6.05 -0.15
CA THR A 81 10.94 -6.46 -0.78
C THR A 81 11.81 -5.29 -1.14
N ASP A 82 11.17 -4.21 -1.61
CA ASP A 82 11.85 -2.98 -1.98
C ASP A 82 10.97 -1.76 -1.67
N GLN A 83 11.61 -0.68 -1.26
CA GLN A 83 10.97 0.62 -1.04
C GLN A 83 11.96 1.72 -1.41
N GLU A 84 11.48 2.66 -2.19
CA GLU A 84 12.25 3.80 -2.62
C GLU A 84 11.44 5.08 -2.41
N ILE A 85 12.07 6.09 -1.84
CA ILE A 85 11.54 7.43 -1.70
C ILE A 85 12.52 8.37 -2.38
N VAL A 86 12.05 9.03 -3.44
CA VAL A 86 12.81 10.09 -4.09
C VAL A 86 12.20 11.43 -3.73
N THR A 87 12.99 12.28 -3.08
CA THR A 87 12.62 13.64 -2.69
C THR A 87 13.26 14.60 -3.67
N ILE A 88 12.45 15.44 -4.30
CA ILE A 88 12.91 16.47 -5.23
C ILE A 88 12.59 17.84 -4.62
N HIS A 89 13.63 18.62 -4.40
CA HIS A 89 13.53 19.99 -3.95
C HIS A 89 13.65 20.95 -5.13
N PHE A 90 12.80 21.96 -5.15
CA PHE A 90 12.81 23.02 -6.14
C PHE A 90 13.24 24.35 -5.51
N ASP A 91 13.88 25.20 -6.29
CA ASP A 91 14.15 26.58 -5.91
C ASP A 91 12.88 27.46 -6.04
N GLN A 92 12.99 28.73 -5.67
CA GLN A 92 11.88 29.70 -5.78
C GLN A 92 11.40 29.94 -7.22
N ARG A 93 12.23 29.61 -8.22
CA ARG A 93 11.91 29.73 -9.65
C ARG A 93 11.27 28.44 -10.19
N GLY A 94 11.15 27.39 -9.37
CA GLY A 94 10.61 26.11 -9.78
C GLY A 94 11.60 25.20 -10.52
N VAL A 95 12.89 25.44 -10.36
CA VAL A 95 13.97 24.62 -10.93
C VAL A 95 14.45 23.63 -9.86
N VAL A 96 14.77 22.39 -10.27
CA VAL A 96 15.28 21.35 -9.37
C VAL A 96 16.60 21.79 -8.74
N SER A 97 16.62 21.92 -7.42
CA SER A 97 17.80 22.26 -6.64
C SER A 97 18.54 21.03 -6.14
N THR A 98 17.82 20.06 -5.58
CA THR A 98 18.40 18.85 -4.99
C THR A 98 17.49 17.65 -5.25
N ILE A 99 18.11 16.48 -5.47
CA ILE A 99 17.42 15.19 -5.57
C ILE A 99 18.03 14.27 -4.51
N GLU A 100 17.21 13.77 -3.61
CA GLU A 100 17.60 12.83 -2.57
C GLU A 100 16.88 11.49 -2.79
N LYS A 101 17.64 10.39 -2.65
CA LYS A 101 17.10 9.04 -2.78
C LYS A 101 17.28 8.31 -1.45
N THR A 102 16.17 7.83 -0.91
CA THR A 102 16.14 7.08 0.35
C THR A 102 15.58 5.69 0.06
N GLY A 103 16.37 4.67 0.37
CA GLY A 103 15.99 3.28 0.18
C GLY A 103 15.33 2.66 1.42
N LYS A 104 15.02 1.37 1.33
CA LYS A 104 14.37 0.57 2.37
C LYS A 104 15.11 0.63 3.72
N ASP A 105 16.44 0.67 3.71
CA ASP A 105 17.26 0.60 4.93
C ASP A 105 17.12 1.83 5.84
N ALA A 106 16.64 2.94 5.31
CA ALA A 106 16.37 4.17 6.06
C ALA A 106 14.93 4.29 6.55
N VAL A 107 14.07 3.32 6.23
CA VAL A 107 12.67 3.30 6.66
C VAL A 107 12.58 2.56 7.99
N ALA A 108 12.14 3.25 9.04
CA ALA A 108 11.92 2.65 10.34
C ALA A 108 10.72 1.68 10.30
N GLU A 109 10.91 0.46 10.76
CA GLU A 109 9.83 -0.47 11.02
C GLU A 109 9.14 -0.05 12.33
N ILE A 110 7.90 0.44 12.21
CA ILE A 110 7.13 0.85 13.37
C ILE A 110 6.34 -0.37 13.86
N THR A 111 6.70 -0.86 15.03
CA THR A 111 5.88 -1.84 15.74
C THR A 111 4.75 -1.09 16.45
N PRO A 112 3.48 -1.35 16.13
CA PRO A 112 2.36 -0.72 16.82
C PRO A 112 2.44 -1.02 18.33
N ALA A 113 2.16 -0.01 19.15
CA ALA A 113 2.09 -0.23 20.59
C ALA A 113 0.99 -1.27 20.89
N PRO A 114 1.27 -2.26 21.75
CA PRO A 114 0.24 -3.19 22.18
C PRO A 114 -0.80 -2.44 23.01
N GLY A 115 -2.01 -2.39 22.49
CA GLY A 115 -3.13 -1.72 23.17
C GLY A 115 -4.37 -1.73 22.29
N GLU A 116 -5.51 -1.97 22.90
CA GLU A 116 -6.82 -1.83 22.25
C GLU A 116 -7.31 -0.41 22.48
N THR A 117 -7.72 0.28 21.43
CA THR A 117 -8.46 1.52 21.56
C THR A 117 -9.85 1.18 22.11
N PRO A 118 -10.26 1.71 23.29
CA PRO A 118 -11.61 1.47 23.79
C PRO A 118 -12.61 2.02 22.79
N SER A 119 -13.31 1.12 22.13
CA SER A 119 -14.44 1.49 21.28
C SER A 119 -15.70 1.47 22.13
N PHE A 120 -16.50 2.54 22.07
CA PHE A 120 -17.84 2.57 22.68
C PHE A 120 -18.86 1.73 21.87
N GLY A 121 -18.39 0.66 21.21
CA GLY A 121 -19.24 -0.29 20.52
C GLY A 121 -19.99 -1.19 21.49
N HIS A 122 -21.16 -1.64 21.10
CA HIS A 122 -21.91 -2.63 21.85
C HIS A 122 -21.16 -3.96 21.80
N GLU A 123 -20.71 -4.48 22.93
CA GLU A 123 -20.16 -5.83 23.03
C GLU A 123 -21.30 -6.84 22.86
N THR A 124 -21.47 -7.33 21.65
CA THR A 124 -22.38 -8.46 21.42
C THR A 124 -21.61 -9.76 21.65
N THR A 125 -22.16 -10.63 22.47
CA THR A 125 -21.65 -11.98 22.64
C THR A 125 -21.93 -12.77 21.35
N TRP A 126 -21.00 -13.60 20.88
CA TRP A 126 -21.19 -14.44 19.68
C TRP A 126 -22.50 -15.22 19.65
N LEU A 127 -23.03 -15.59 20.84
CA LEU A 127 -24.35 -16.19 20.98
C LEU A 127 -25.49 -15.21 20.67
N GLN A 128 -25.33 -13.95 20.99
CA GLN A 128 -26.29 -12.90 20.73
C GLN A 128 -26.37 -12.55 19.26
N ASP A 129 -25.23 -12.59 18.56
CA ASP A 129 -25.17 -12.42 17.09
C ASP A 129 -25.78 -13.62 16.35
N LEU A 130 -25.59 -14.85 16.89
CA LEU A 130 -26.14 -16.06 16.32
C LEU A 130 -27.67 -16.16 16.53
N PHE A 131 -28.16 -15.79 17.68
CA PHE A 131 -29.61 -15.94 18.07
C PHE A 131 -30.38 -14.63 17.97
N GLY A 132 -29.72 -13.48 18.03
CA GLY A 132 -30.36 -12.16 17.95
C GLY A 132 -31.06 -11.88 16.61
N ASN A 133 -30.66 -12.56 15.58
CA ASN A 133 -31.22 -12.38 14.24
C ASN A 133 -32.31 -13.40 13.85
N VAL A 134 -32.51 -14.45 14.68
CA VAL A 134 -33.49 -15.51 14.40
C VAL A 134 -34.93 -15.09 14.76
N GLY A 135 -35.11 -14.05 15.61
CA GLY A 135 -36.41 -13.57 16.04
C GLY A 135 -37.03 -12.41 15.24
N HIS A 136 -36.31 -11.84 14.29
CA HIS A 136 -36.78 -10.67 13.52
C HIS A 136 -37.36 -10.98 12.14
N ALA A 137 -37.44 -12.23 11.76
CA ALA A 137 -38.13 -12.66 10.54
C ALA A 137 -39.64 -12.75 10.80
N GLY A 138 -40.33 -11.62 10.76
CA GLY A 138 -41.75 -11.58 10.57
C GLY A 138 -42.63 -11.19 11.77
N LEU A 139 -42.72 -9.90 12.03
CA LEU A 139 -43.97 -9.28 12.46
C LEU A 139 -43.90 -7.79 12.06
N PRO A 140 -44.77 -7.32 11.17
CA PRO A 140 -44.98 -5.88 10.99
C PRO A 140 -45.80 -5.38 12.17
N MET A 141 -45.14 -4.88 13.20
CA MET A 141 -45.88 -4.18 14.27
C MET A 141 -46.31 -2.82 13.76
N GLY A 142 -47.61 -2.71 13.67
CA GLY A 142 -48.34 -1.55 13.22
C GLY A 142 -47.97 -0.29 13.97
N LYS A 143 -48.00 0.82 13.21
CA LYS A 143 -48.06 2.18 13.72
C LYS A 143 -49.17 2.33 14.77
N GLY A 144 -48.81 2.52 16.01
CA GLY A 144 -49.67 3.09 17.04
C GLY A 144 -49.39 4.58 17.13
N GLN A 145 -50.28 5.36 16.54
CA GLN A 145 -50.41 6.79 16.84
C GLN A 145 -50.82 6.99 18.31
N ARG A 146 -50.11 7.85 19.01
CA ARG A 146 -50.66 8.97 19.77
C ARG A 146 -49.58 9.87 20.27
#